data_91e338f23e3795a08059112c0d62ea43
#
_entry.id   91e338f23e3795a08059112c0d62ea43
#
_cell.length_a   1.000
_cell.length_b   1.000
_cell.length_c   1.000
_cell.angle_alpha   90.00
_cell.angle_beta   90.00
_cell.angle_gamma   90.00
#
_symmetry.space_group_name_H-M   'P 1'
#
loop_
_entity.id
_entity.type
_entity.pdbx_description
1 polymer ?
#
loop_
_entity_poly.entity_id
_entity_poly.type
_entity_poly.pdbx_seq_one_letter_code
_entity_poly.pdbx_strand_id
1 'polypeptide(L)'
;MPNFSAWGIDEKYRDDSGRWHEVSDATKNNFLAAMQATQDGPGDPALLVVRQGADVNIQESCELQLEDGTRLRATGKLPRDLPLGYHSIFDRQGRESRLIVTPPRCFFPSDLHTWGWSLQLYSLRSQASWGIGDLEDLRLMCKWSAELGAGVVMINPLCATAPVLPQQASPYYPSSRLFLNPLYLRIERIDGAKEALPELKKLAEEGRALNEKPFIERDAIYRLKMRALENIWSQRRDKISFSDFERRRGRSLQLFASFCVLAEQFGANWRAWPQQYRGPDSPAVLALIVEFGDRIRFHKWLQFLLDEQLQTASSAGNIMQDLPVGVAPDGADAWMWQDVFAKDVSVGAPPDLFNASGQDWGLPPFVPHKLRAAWYEPFIQTVRTALRYARGLRIDHVMGLFRLFWIPVGEPSAHGTYVRYNADEMLSILALESTRANTFVVGEDLGTVDEGVREKLAEYAVLSYRLLWFEDNQPEHYPKLAVAAVSTHDLPTIAGIWSGADFEEQTQLGLEPSRENSDKMRLYLKRATNVHDHEHISDVIVKTHEALARSPAVITLASLEDGLAADKRPNLPGAGEDTRPNWCIPLPKKLEEIERDPTILRIAASLKR
;
A
#
# COMPACT_ATOMS: atom_id res chain seq x y z
N MET A 1 11.44 -18.12 -33.09
CA MET A 1 10.92 -16.88 -32.51
C MET A 1 10.96 -17.04 -30.99
N PRO A 2 11.23 -16.00 -30.22
CA PRO A 2 11.17 -16.12 -28.77
C PRO A 2 9.76 -16.54 -28.34
N ASN A 3 9.68 -17.42 -27.34
CA ASN A 3 8.40 -17.84 -26.77
C ASN A 3 7.95 -16.82 -25.73
N PHE A 4 7.23 -15.77 -26.13
CA PHE A 4 6.77 -14.69 -25.25
C PHE A 4 5.89 -15.22 -24.12
N SER A 5 5.02 -16.17 -24.39
CA SER A 5 4.15 -16.79 -23.40
C SER A 5 4.92 -17.52 -22.27
N ALA A 6 6.09 -18.12 -22.59
CA ALA A 6 6.94 -18.73 -21.55
C ALA A 6 7.48 -17.72 -20.54
N TRP A 7 7.59 -16.45 -20.95
CA TRP A 7 8.00 -15.34 -20.09
C TRP A 7 6.82 -14.61 -19.42
N GLY A 8 5.59 -15.12 -19.62
CA GLY A 8 4.37 -14.52 -19.09
C GLY A 8 3.89 -13.28 -19.83
N ILE A 9 4.45 -12.97 -21.01
CA ILE A 9 4.06 -11.81 -21.81
C ILE A 9 2.82 -12.17 -22.63
N ASP A 10 1.70 -11.44 -22.43
CA ASP A 10 0.50 -11.62 -23.22
C ASP A 10 0.69 -11.03 -24.62
N GLU A 11 0.39 -11.81 -25.67
CA GLU A 11 0.52 -11.37 -27.06
C GLU A 11 -0.66 -10.53 -27.52
N LYS A 12 -1.75 -10.57 -26.78
CA LYS A 12 -2.95 -9.74 -26.96
C LYS A 12 -3.67 -9.56 -25.64
N TYR A 13 -4.42 -8.48 -25.51
CA TYR A 13 -5.27 -8.24 -24.34
C TYR A 13 -6.64 -7.71 -24.75
N ARG A 14 -7.59 -7.80 -23.82
CA ARG A 14 -8.95 -7.30 -24.00
C ARG A 14 -9.13 -6.04 -23.18
N ASP A 15 -9.65 -4.97 -23.79
CA ASP A 15 -10.01 -3.74 -23.09
C ASP A 15 -11.35 -3.87 -22.34
N ASP A 16 -11.74 -2.83 -21.60
CA ASP A 16 -12.99 -2.74 -20.86
C ASP A 16 -14.25 -2.79 -21.77
N SER A 17 -14.13 -2.35 -23.03
CA SER A 17 -15.20 -2.46 -24.04
C SER A 17 -15.31 -3.87 -24.64
N GLY A 18 -14.40 -4.76 -24.28
CA GLY A 18 -14.35 -6.13 -24.75
C GLY A 18 -13.63 -6.34 -26.08
N ARG A 19 -12.95 -5.32 -26.63
CA ARG A 19 -12.17 -5.43 -27.87
C ARG A 19 -10.80 -6.02 -27.61
N TRP A 20 -10.32 -6.82 -28.56
CA TRP A 20 -8.98 -7.37 -28.55
C TRP A 20 -7.98 -6.42 -29.18
N HIS A 21 -6.85 -6.26 -28.51
CA HIS A 21 -5.69 -5.50 -28.97
C HIS A 21 -4.51 -6.44 -29.16
N GLU A 22 -3.95 -6.48 -30.37
CA GLU A 22 -2.73 -7.21 -30.68
C GLU A 22 -1.52 -6.40 -30.24
N VAL A 23 -0.55 -7.06 -29.61
CA VAL A 23 0.66 -6.41 -29.08
C VAL A 23 1.77 -6.45 -30.12
N SER A 24 2.44 -5.32 -30.34
CA SER A 24 3.54 -5.23 -31.30
C SER A 24 4.73 -6.11 -30.90
N ASP A 25 5.45 -6.65 -31.87
CA ASP A 25 6.69 -7.38 -31.60
C ASP A 25 7.76 -6.48 -30.95
N ALA A 26 7.74 -5.19 -31.24
CA ALA A 26 8.64 -4.22 -30.61
C ALA A 26 8.39 -4.16 -29.09
N THR A 27 7.14 -4.02 -28.65
CA THR A 27 6.75 -4.04 -27.23
C THR A 27 7.18 -5.33 -26.54
N LYS A 28 6.86 -6.49 -27.15
CA LYS A 28 7.21 -7.80 -26.58
C LYS A 28 8.72 -7.99 -26.45
N ASN A 29 9.51 -7.54 -27.43
CA ASN A 29 10.97 -7.60 -27.38
C ASN A 29 11.54 -6.64 -26.33
N ASN A 30 10.97 -5.45 -26.15
CA ASN A 30 11.36 -4.53 -25.09
C ASN A 30 11.18 -5.19 -23.71
N PHE A 31 10.09 -5.94 -23.50
CA PHE A 31 9.86 -6.64 -22.24
C PHE A 31 10.82 -7.81 -22.02
N LEU A 32 11.15 -8.58 -23.07
CA LEU A 32 12.20 -9.59 -22.95
C LEU A 32 13.54 -8.98 -22.56
N ALA A 33 13.90 -7.82 -23.12
CA ALA A 33 15.12 -7.10 -22.76
C ALA A 33 15.06 -6.59 -21.30
N ALA A 34 13.93 -6.00 -20.88
CA ALA A 34 13.70 -5.54 -19.50
C ALA A 34 13.80 -6.68 -18.48
N MET A 35 13.33 -7.88 -18.84
CA MET A 35 13.45 -9.10 -18.05
C MET A 35 14.84 -9.71 -18.07
N GLN A 36 15.72 -9.29 -18.98
CA GLN A 36 16.99 -9.96 -19.29
C GLN A 36 16.79 -11.43 -19.69
N ALA A 37 15.77 -11.67 -20.52
CA ALA A 37 15.36 -13.00 -20.94
C ALA A 37 16.45 -13.70 -21.75
N THR A 38 16.63 -15.00 -21.51
CA THR A 38 17.56 -15.88 -22.25
C THR A 38 16.83 -16.74 -23.26
N GLN A 39 17.53 -17.36 -24.20
CA GLN A 39 16.93 -18.26 -25.21
C GLN A 39 16.36 -19.54 -24.58
N ASP A 40 16.89 -19.97 -23.43
CA ASP A 40 16.51 -21.21 -22.75
C ASP A 40 15.20 -21.10 -21.94
N GLY A 41 14.58 -19.91 -21.92
CA GLY A 41 13.39 -19.64 -21.12
C GLY A 41 13.71 -19.29 -19.66
N PRO A 42 12.67 -18.94 -18.84
CA PRO A 42 12.86 -18.72 -17.42
C PRO A 42 13.26 -20.04 -16.75
N GLY A 43 14.43 -20.08 -16.14
CA GLY A 43 14.87 -21.23 -15.36
C GLY A 43 13.86 -21.59 -14.28
N ASP A 44 13.77 -22.86 -13.90
CA ASP A 44 12.99 -23.26 -12.73
C ASP A 44 13.87 -23.11 -11.48
N PRO A 45 13.64 -22.08 -10.65
CA PRO A 45 14.37 -21.96 -9.40
C PRO A 45 13.99 -23.12 -8.47
N ALA A 46 14.94 -23.55 -7.66
CA ALA A 46 14.74 -24.58 -6.66
C ALA A 46 13.79 -24.08 -5.54
N LEU A 47 12.51 -23.96 -5.87
CA LEU A 47 11.44 -23.47 -4.99
C LEU A 47 10.20 -24.36 -5.12
N LEU A 48 9.67 -24.77 -3.98
CA LEU A 48 8.44 -25.53 -3.85
C LEU A 48 7.49 -24.81 -2.87
N VAL A 49 6.30 -24.45 -3.34
CA VAL A 49 5.23 -23.87 -2.51
C VAL A 49 4.12 -24.91 -2.39
N VAL A 50 3.79 -25.30 -1.17
CA VAL A 50 2.81 -26.36 -0.90
C VAL A 50 1.81 -25.93 0.18
N ARG A 51 0.56 -26.36 0.03
CA ARG A 51 -0.44 -26.26 1.10
C ARG A 51 -0.15 -27.32 2.16
N GLN A 52 -0.26 -26.97 3.44
CA GLN A 52 -0.15 -27.92 4.53
C GLN A 52 -1.16 -29.06 4.34
N GLY A 53 -0.71 -30.30 4.57
CA GLY A 53 -1.53 -31.50 4.37
C GLY A 53 -1.56 -32.03 2.93
N ALA A 54 -0.95 -31.36 1.96
CA ALA A 54 -0.88 -31.84 0.58
C ALA A 54 0.00 -33.10 0.45
N ASP A 55 -0.39 -33.98 -0.48
CA ASP A 55 0.43 -35.14 -0.86
C ASP A 55 1.48 -34.70 -1.90
N VAL A 56 2.72 -34.54 -1.45
CA VAL A 56 3.83 -34.11 -2.31
C VAL A 56 4.85 -35.25 -2.42
N ASN A 57 5.02 -35.78 -3.62
CA ASN A 57 6.02 -36.79 -3.93
C ASN A 57 7.38 -36.10 -4.14
N ILE A 58 8.42 -36.66 -3.55
CA ILE A 58 9.82 -36.29 -3.78
C ILE A 58 10.53 -37.46 -4.46
N GLN A 59 11.31 -37.13 -5.50
CA GLN A 59 11.97 -38.20 -6.30
C GLN A 59 13.08 -38.88 -5.52
N GLU A 60 13.81 -38.15 -4.68
CA GLU A 60 14.93 -38.63 -3.90
C GLU A 60 14.76 -38.32 -2.42
N SER A 61 15.50 -39.09 -1.59
CA SER A 61 15.60 -38.75 -0.16
C SER A 61 16.29 -37.43 0.04
N CYS A 62 15.71 -36.56 0.86
CA CYS A 62 16.22 -35.22 1.17
C CYS A 62 16.28 -34.97 2.67
N GLU A 63 17.09 -33.99 3.07
CA GLU A 63 17.09 -33.44 4.42
C GLU A 63 16.27 -32.14 4.41
N LEU A 64 15.34 -32.00 5.34
CA LEU A 64 14.55 -30.79 5.55
C LEU A 64 15.12 -30.04 6.75
N GLN A 65 15.38 -28.75 6.59
CA GLN A 65 15.64 -27.86 7.72
C GLN A 65 14.46 -26.92 7.87
N LEU A 66 13.72 -27.06 8.96
CA LEU A 66 12.59 -26.21 9.28
C LEU A 66 13.05 -24.80 9.65
N GLU A 67 12.13 -23.84 9.61
CA GLU A 67 12.40 -22.43 9.92
C GLU A 67 12.92 -22.21 11.35
N ASP A 68 12.55 -23.08 12.29
CA ASP A 68 13.04 -23.09 13.68
C ASP A 68 14.41 -23.79 13.86
N GLY A 69 15.01 -24.29 12.75
CA GLY A 69 16.28 -25.02 12.75
C GLY A 69 16.16 -26.54 12.94
N THR A 70 14.97 -27.06 13.21
CA THR A 70 14.75 -28.52 13.33
C THR A 70 15.08 -29.21 12.01
N ARG A 71 15.76 -30.35 12.08
CA ARG A 71 16.13 -31.15 10.91
C ARG A 71 15.34 -32.45 10.87
N LEU A 72 14.80 -32.77 9.69
CA LEU A 72 14.01 -33.94 9.40
C LEU A 72 14.55 -34.63 8.13
N ARG A 73 14.36 -35.93 7.97
CA ARG A 73 14.62 -36.61 6.72
C ARG A 73 13.31 -37.07 6.08
N ALA A 74 13.15 -36.80 4.79
CA ALA A 74 12.00 -37.25 4.02
C ALA A 74 12.45 -38.18 2.89
N THR A 75 11.63 -39.21 2.59
CA THR A 75 11.89 -40.17 1.52
C THR A 75 10.57 -40.54 0.84
N GLY A 76 10.51 -40.39 -0.49
CA GLY A 76 9.33 -40.69 -1.30
C GLY A 76 8.23 -39.68 -1.21
N LYS A 77 7.92 -39.13 -0.02
CA LYS A 77 6.92 -38.09 0.19
C LYS A 77 7.36 -37.09 1.25
N LEU A 78 6.92 -35.82 1.13
CA LEU A 78 7.02 -34.84 2.22
C LEU A 78 6.04 -35.22 3.35
N PRO A 79 6.40 -35.00 4.62
CA PRO A 79 5.47 -35.16 5.74
C PRO A 79 4.27 -34.20 5.55
N ARG A 80 3.05 -34.71 5.79
CA ARG A 80 1.82 -33.92 5.65
C ARG A 80 1.62 -32.88 6.76
N ASP A 81 2.23 -33.14 7.92
CA ASP A 81 2.16 -32.37 9.16
C ASP A 81 3.28 -31.31 9.30
N LEU A 82 3.99 -31.01 8.21
CA LEU A 82 4.98 -29.94 8.22
C LEU A 82 4.38 -28.64 8.76
N PRO A 83 5.09 -27.93 9.65
CA PRO A 83 4.61 -26.66 10.15
C PRO A 83 4.53 -25.60 9.02
N LEU A 84 3.63 -24.65 9.18
CA LEU A 84 3.56 -23.48 8.29
C LEU A 84 4.86 -22.69 8.37
N GLY A 85 5.47 -22.37 7.21
CA GLY A 85 6.73 -21.62 7.26
C GLY A 85 7.59 -21.70 6.02
N TYR A 86 8.77 -21.11 6.17
CA TYR A 86 9.82 -21.05 5.16
C TYR A 86 10.94 -22.00 5.53
N HIS A 87 11.01 -23.14 4.86
CA HIS A 87 11.94 -24.21 5.15
C HIS A 87 12.96 -24.38 4.02
N SER A 88 14.03 -25.11 4.27
CA SER A 88 15.01 -25.51 3.27
C SER A 88 14.95 -27.02 3.04
N ILE A 89 15.10 -27.43 1.79
CA ILE A 89 15.28 -28.82 1.37
C ILE A 89 16.71 -28.95 0.86
N PHE A 90 17.46 -29.91 1.37
CA PHE A 90 18.79 -30.24 0.88
C PHE A 90 18.74 -31.61 0.19
N ASP A 91 19.17 -31.66 -1.08
CA ASP A 91 19.34 -32.90 -1.82
C ASP A 91 20.58 -33.69 -1.33
N ARG A 92 20.84 -34.87 -1.92
CA ARG A 92 22.00 -35.68 -1.56
C ARG A 92 23.34 -35.02 -1.86
N GLN A 93 23.40 -34.05 -2.78
CA GLN A 93 24.58 -33.27 -3.10
C GLN A 93 24.73 -32.01 -2.23
N GLY A 94 23.81 -31.79 -1.29
CA GLY A 94 23.79 -30.61 -0.43
C GLY A 94 23.28 -29.35 -1.11
N ARG A 95 22.67 -29.45 -2.29
CA ARG A 95 22.05 -28.28 -2.96
C ARG A 95 20.76 -27.92 -2.25
N GLU A 96 20.64 -26.62 -1.95
CA GLU A 96 19.50 -26.07 -1.24
C GLU A 96 18.35 -25.72 -2.22
N SER A 97 17.13 -26.08 -1.82
CA SER A 97 15.87 -25.65 -2.41
C SER A 97 15.00 -25.04 -1.33
N ARG A 98 14.20 -24.03 -1.67
CA ARG A 98 13.25 -23.43 -0.73
C ARG A 98 11.94 -24.22 -0.71
N LEU A 99 11.43 -24.51 0.49
CA LEU A 99 10.09 -25.07 0.70
C LEU A 99 9.26 -24.07 1.50
N ILE A 100 8.14 -23.64 0.93
CA ILE A 100 7.18 -22.76 1.60
C ILE A 100 5.92 -23.59 1.88
N VAL A 101 5.62 -23.83 3.16
CA VAL A 101 4.41 -24.54 3.59
C VAL A 101 3.38 -23.51 4.03
N THR A 102 2.21 -23.50 3.36
CA THR A 102 1.21 -22.46 3.50
C THR A 102 -0.14 -23.01 3.99
N PRO A 103 -0.97 -22.18 4.67
CA PRO A 103 -2.35 -22.55 4.93
C PRO A 103 -3.16 -22.53 3.62
N PRO A 104 -4.37 -23.11 3.60
CA PRO A 104 -5.21 -23.15 2.40
C PRO A 104 -5.74 -21.78 1.98
N ARG A 105 -5.80 -20.80 2.88
CA ARG A 105 -6.36 -19.45 2.65
C ARG A 105 -5.82 -18.45 3.67
N CYS A 106 -6.02 -17.16 3.42
CA CYS A 106 -5.75 -16.08 4.36
C CYS A 106 -6.54 -16.22 5.66
N PHE A 107 -6.02 -15.64 6.71
CA PHE A 107 -6.75 -15.54 7.97
C PHE A 107 -8.06 -14.79 7.78
N PHE A 108 -9.13 -15.37 8.27
CA PHE A 108 -10.46 -14.77 8.23
C PHE A 108 -11.19 -15.01 9.54
N PRO A 109 -11.47 -13.96 10.33
CA PRO A 109 -12.24 -14.10 11.57
C PRO A 109 -13.65 -14.61 11.27
N SER A 110 -14.09 -15.66 11.96
CA SER A 110 -15.41 -16.28 11.73
C SER A 110 -16.59 -15.35 12.06
N ASP A 111 -16.36 -14.37 12.93
CA ASP A 111 -17.32 -13.39 13.44
C ASP A 111 -17.13 -11.99 12.81
N LEU A 112 -16.34 -11.88 11.74
CA LEU A 112 -16.12 -10.60 11.08
C LEU A 112 -17.43 -10.10 10.46
N HIS A 113 -18.03 -9.12 11.08
CA HIS A 113 -19.16 -8.35 10.58
C HIS A 113 -19.17 -7.00 11.28
N THR A 114 -18.64 -5.98 10.61
CA THR A 114 -18.35 -4.69 11.24
C THR A 114 -18.47 -3.52 10.27
N TRP A 115 -18.35 -2.33 10.81
CA TRP A 115 -18.16 -1.10 10.05
C TRP A 115 -16.88 -0.40 10.49
N GLY A 116 -16.46 0.60 9.73
CA GLY A 116 -15.29 1.39 10.09
C GLY A 116 -15.19 2.71 9.32
N TRP A 117 -14.21 3.50 9.68
CA TRP A 117 -13.85 4.71 8.97
C TRP A 117 -12.74 4.43 7.96
N SER A 118 -12.80 5.09 6.80
CA SER A 118 -11.65 5.26 5.92
C SER A 118 -11.23 6.72 5.91
N LEU A 119 -9.93 6.97 5.96
CA LEU A 119 -9.37 8.31 6.01
C LEU A 119 -7.94 8.36 5.46
N GLN A 120 -7.55 9.53 4.99
CA GLN A 120 -6.17 9.84 4.69
C GLN A 120 -5.51 10.39 5.97
N LEU A 121 -4.62 9.62 6.62
CA LEU A 121 -4.01 10.05 7.89
C LEU A 121 -3.32 11.41 7.78
N TYR A 122 -2.63 11.67 6.67
CA TYR A 122 -1.98 12.95 6.45
C TYR A 122 -2.96 14.14 6.46
N SER A 123 -4.23 13.95 6.12
CA SER A 123 -5.26 14.99 6.09
C SER A 123 -5.91 15.25 7.46
N LEU A 124 -5.78 14.30 8.40
CA LEU A 124 -6.37 14.34 9.74
C LEU A 124 -5.53 15.23 10.67
N ARG A 125 -5.84 16.50 10.76
CA ARG A 125 -5.17 17.43 11.69
C ARG A 125 -5.85 17.42 13.05
N SER A 126 -5.07 17.56 14.13
CA SER A 126 -5.53 17.90 15.48
C SER A 126 -4.93 19.24 15.92
N GLN A 127 -5.35 19.77 17.07
CA GLN A 127 -4.72 20.97 17.65
C GLN A 127 -3.23 20.78 17.95
N ALA A 128 -2.80 19.54 18.18
CA ALA A 128 -1.43 19.20 18.51
C ALA A 128 -0.57 18.79 17.30
N SER A 129 -1.16 18.51 16.15
CA SER A 129 -0.44 18.14 14.94
C SER A 129 0.45 19.29 14.43
N TRP A 130 1.52 18.94 13.71
CA TRP A 130 2.41 19.88 13.04
C TRP A 130 2.08 19.97 11.54
N GLY A 131 0.88 20.44 11.20
CA GLY A 131 0.42 20.64 9.83
C GLY A 131 0.01 19.37 9.06
N ILE A 132 0.20 18.19 9.66
CA ILE A 132 -0.09 16.88 9.09
C ILE A 132 -0.56 15.94 10.21
N GLY A 133 -1.53 15.07 9.93
CA GLY A 133 -1.93 14.03 10.87
C GLY A 133 -0.80 13.01 11.08
N ASP A 134 -0.67 12.48 12.29
CA ASP A 134 0.42 11.60 12.69
C ASP A 134 -0.07 10.37 13.48
N LEU A 135 0.84 9.53 13.97
CA LEU A 135 0.50 8.27 14.63
C LEU A 135 -0.20 8.46 15.99
N GLU A 136 -0.04 9.62 16.64
CA GLU A 136 -0.85 9.93 17.83
C GLU A 136 -2.28 10.33 17.44
N ASP A 137 -2.45 11.07 16.34
CA ASP A 137 -3.79 11.37 15.80
C ASP A 137 -4.50 10.09 15.39
N LEU A 138 -3.77 9.15 14.77
CA LEU A 138 -4.29 7.81 14.46
C LEU A 138 -4.71 7.06 15.74
N ARG A 139 -3.89 7.10 16.78
CA ARG A 139 -4.22 6.46 18.06
C ARG A 139 -5.50 7.01 18.66
N LEU A 140 -5.67 8.34 18.66
CA LEU A 140 -6.89 9.00 19.15
C LEU A 140 -8.09 8.64 18.28
N MET A 141 -7.94 8.66 16.95
CA MET A 141 -8.98 8.26 16.00
C MET A 141 -9.41 6.80 16.21
N CYS A 142 -8.46 5.87 16.38
CA CYS A 142 -8.75 4.47 16.64
C CYS A 142 -9.53 4.29 17.96
N LYS A 143 -9.11 4.99 19.02
CA LYS A 143 -9.80 4.93 20.32
C LYS A 143 -11.24 5.42 20.22
N TRP A 144 -11.44 6.61 19.65
CA TRP A 144 -12.75 7.21 19.49
C TRP A 144 -13.66 6.35 18.57
N SER A 145 -13.11 5.81 17.48
CA SER A 145 -13.83 4.92 16.58
C SER A 145 -14.34 3.66 17.30
N ALA A 146 -13.50 3.06 18.15
CA ALA A 146 -13.88 1.89 18.95
C ALA A 146 -15.00 2.23 19.97
N GLU A 147 -14.99 3.41 20.58
CA GLU A 147 -16.04 3.89 21.47
C GLU A 147 -17.40 4.04 20.74
N LEU A 148 -17.37 4.37 19.44
CA LEU A 148 -18.57 4.40 18.60
C LEU A 148 -19.01 3.00 18.12
N GLY A 149 -18.20 1.96 18.33
CA GLY A 149 -18.47 0.59 17.89
C GLY A 149 -17.94 0.28 16.48
N ALA A 150 -17.09 1.13 15.93
CA ALA A 150 -16.36 0.80 14.71
C ALA A 150 -15.31 -0.28 14.97
N GLY A 151 -15.30 -1.32 14.14
CA GLY A 151 -14.35 -2.43 14.29
C GLY A 151 -13.04 -2.24 13.55
N VAL A 152 -12.91 -1.19 12.72
CA VAL A 152 -11.67 -0.93 11.96
C VAL A 152 -11.55 0.54 11.53
N VAL A 153 -10.32 1.02 11.44
CA VAL A 153 -9.96 2.31 10.82
C VAL A 153 -9.01 2.03 9.67
N MET A 154 -9.45 2.27 8.44
CA MET A 154 -8.63 2.14 7.23
C MET A 154 -7.89 3.44 6.98
N ILE A 155 -6.59 3.34 6.68
CA ILE A 155 -5.71 4.49 6.43
C ILE A 155 -4.98 4.35 5.09
N ASN A 156 -4.46 5.47 4.58
CA ASN A 156 -3.54 5.46 3.43
C ASN A 156 -2.22 4.75 3.76
N PRO A 157 -1.42 4.37 2.73
CA PRO A 157 -0.07 3.84 2.94
C PRO A 157 0.79 4.77 3.80
N LEU A 158 1.46 4.22 4.82
CA LEU A 158 2.39 4.96 5.70
C LEU A 158 3.84 4.88 5.23
N CYS A 159 4.07 4.42 4.02
CA CYS A 159 5.34 4.06 3.43
C CYS A 159 6.33 5.23 3.37
N ALA A 160 7.64 4.93 3.49
CA ALA A 160 8.70 5.93 3.52
C ALA A 160 8.89 6.61 2.17
N THR A 161 9.07 7.93 2.21
CA THR A 161 9.57 8.74 1.10
C THR A 161 11.10 8.87 1.17
N ALA A 162 11.75 9.32 0.11
CA ALA A 162 13.17 9.66 0.17
C ALA A 162 13.40 10.86 1.11
N PRO A 163 14.50 10.88 1.90
CA PRO A 163 14.77 11.94 2.88
C PRO A 163 15.37 13.20 2.23
N VAL A 164 14.76 13.65 1.13
CA VAL A 164 15.19 14.82 0.36
C VAL A 164 14.02 15.75 0.08
N LEU A 165 14.31 16.96 -0.36
CA LEU A 165 13.29 17.93 -0.77
C LEU A 165 13.27 18.06 -2.31
N PRO A 166 12.10 18.26 -2.90
CA PRO A 166 10.77 18.28 -2.28
C PRO A 166 10.33 16.89 -1.79
N GLN A 167 9.50 16.87 -0.74
CA GLN A 167 8.91 15.63 -0.22
C GLN A 167 7.78 15.15 -1.15
N GLN A 168 7.80 13.86 -1.47
CA GLN A 168 6.72 13.23 -2.26
C GLN A 168 5.37 13.37 -1.56
N ALA A 169 4.38 13.86 -2.30
CA ALA A 169 3.03 14.07 -1.78
C ALA A 169 2.19 12.79 -1.80
N SER A 170 2.29 11.99 -2.87
CA SER A 170 1.51 10.77 -3.04
C SER A 170 1.97 9.65 -2.10
N PRO A 171 1.08 9.09 -1.26
CA PRO A 171 1.40 7.91 -0.44
C PRO A 171 1.52 6.64 -1.29
N TYR A 172 1.09 6.68 -2.56
CA TYR A 172 1.14 5.55 -3.49
C TYR A 172 2.40 5.53 -4.38
N TYR A 173 3.31 6.51 -4.17
CA TYR A 173 4.59 6.59 -4.86
C TYR A 173 5.77 6.64 -3.86
N PRO A 174 5.86 5.64 -2.95
CA PRO A 174 6.87 5.65 -1.89
C PRO A 174 8.26 5.27 -2.40
N SER A 175 9.29 5.70 -1.67
CA SER A 175 10.65 5.21 -1.84
C SER A 175 10.83 3.77 -1.35
N SER A 176 10.09 3.39 -0.30
CA SER A 176 10.13 2.04 0.27
C SER A 176 8.78 1.63 0.85
N ARG A 177 8.37 0.39 0.57
CA ARG A 177 7.22 -0.28 1.22
C ARG A 177 7.62 -1.06 2.49
N LEU A 178 8.92 -1.15 2.75
CA LEU A 178 9.47 -1.86 3.92
C LEU A 178 9.60 -0.96 5.15
N PHE A 179 9.56 0.36 4.98
CA PHE A 179 9.81 1.33 6.02
C PHE A 179 8.75 2.44 6.01
N LEU A 180 8.64 3.16 7.12
CA LEU A 180 7.60 4.15 7.36
C LEU A 180 8.13 5.58 7.20
N ASN A 181 7.22 6.50 6.86
CA ASN A 181 7.54 7.92 6.65
C ASN A 181 7.68 8.65 8.00
N PRO A 182 8.85 9.27 8.29
CA PRO A 182 9.07 10.02 9.53
C PRO A 182 8.12 11.20 9.76
N LEU A 183 7.45 11.68 8.72
CA LEU A 183 6.42 12.72 8.86
C LEU A 183 5.25 12.31 9.76
N TYR A 184 5.01 11.01 9.92
CA TYR A 184 3.97 10.50 10.82
C TYR A 184 4.39 10.40 12.29
N LEU A 185 5.63 10.75 12.67
CA LEU A 185 6.04 10.78 14.08
C LEU A 185 5.39 11.96 14.83
N ARG A 186 4.80 11.69 15.99
CA ARG A 186 4.48 12.71 16.97
C ARG A 186 5.71 12.99 17.84
N ILE A 187 6.29 14.17 17.67
CA ILE A 187 7.57 14.56 18.32
C ILE A 187 7.43 14.55 19.84
N GLU A 188 6.35 15.08 20.39
CA GLU A 188 6.12 15.20 21.84
C GLU A 188 5.92 13.85 22.55
N ARG A 189 5.74 12.76 21.79
CA ARG A 189 5.63 11.38 22.32
C ARG A 189 6.96 10.65 22.37
N ILE A 190 8.03 11.26 21.88
CA ILE A 190 9.36 10.65 21.88
C ILE A 190 10.00 10.81 23.25
N ASP A 191 10.58 9.71 23.77
CA ASP A 191 11.36 9.77 25.01
C ASP A 191 12.55 10.73 24.86
N GLY A 192 12.69 11.66 25.79
CA GLY A 192 13.69 12.73 25.72
C GLY A 192 13.21 14.04 25.07
N ALA A 193 12.00 14.08 24.50
CA ALA A 193 11.45 15.32 23.95
C ALA A 193 11.30 16.41 25.02
N LYS A 194 11.04 16.02 26.29
CA LYS A 194 10.89 16.97 27.42
C LYS A 194 12.21 17.60 27.82
N GLU A 195 13.31 16.90 27.73
CA GLU A 195 14.65 17.38 28.06
C GLU A 195 15.21 18.33 27.01
N ALA A 196 14.78 18.23 25.79
CA ALA A 196 15.15 19.09 24.65
C ALA A 196 14.31 20.39 24.56
N LEU A 197 13.63 20.77 25.64
CA LEU A 197 12.46 21.65 25.68
C LEU A 197 12.59 23.08 25.14
N PRO A 198 13.66 23.89 25.31
CA PRO A 198 13.55 25.28 24.87
C PRO A 198 13.41 25.41 23.34
N GLU A 199 14.18 24.61 22.58
CA GLU A 199 14.17 24.64 21.14
C GLU A 199 12.97 23.89 20.55
N LEU A 200 12.60 22.75 21.13
CA LEU A 200 11.42 21.99 20.72
C LEU A 200 10.12 22.77 20.90
N LYS A 201 10.01 23.59 21.93
CA LYS A 201 8.83 24.44 22.15
C LYS A 201 8.59 25.37 20.97
N LYS A 202 9.64 26.05 20.50
CA LYS A 202 9.58 26.94 19.33
C LYS A 202 9.21 26.17 18.06
N LEU A 203 9.89 25.05 17.80
CA LEU A 203 9.59 24.20 16.63
C LEU A 203 8.15 23.67 16.66
N ALA A 204 7.64 23.31 17.85
CA ALA A 204 6.25 22.87 18.00
C ALA A 204 5.24 24.00 17.76
N GLU A 205 5.55 25.22 18.18
CA GLU A 205 4.71 26.40 17.87
C GLU A 205 4.67 26.68 16.37
N GLU A 206 5.83 26.67 15.70
CA GLU A 206 5.94 26.79 14.25
C GLU A 206 5.21 25.66 13.52
N GLY A 207 5.38 24.41 13.99
CA GLY A 207 4.70 23.23 13.41
C GLY A 207 3.18 23.30 13.53
N ARG A 208 2.67 23.66 14.72
CA ARG A 208 1.22 23.83 14.92
C ARG A 208 0.62 24.96 14.09
N ALA A 209 1.39 26.03 13.83
CA ALA A 209 0.93 27.10 12.95
C ALA A 209 0.64 26.63 11.52
N LEU A 210 1.27 25.53 11.06
CA LEU A 210 0.99 24.93 9.77
C LEU A 210 -0.40 24.28 9.68
N ASN A 211 -1.08 24.04 10.82
CA ASN A 211 -2.45 23.53 10.81
C ASN A 211 -3.45 24.54 10.23
N GLU A 212 -3.11 25.83 10.19
CA GLU A 212 -3.98 26.88 9.65
C GLU A 212 -3.76 27.10 8.13
N LYS A 213 -2.80 26.37 7.53
CA LYS A 213 -2.54 26.46 6.10
C LYS A 213 -3.62 25.74 5.29
N PRO A 214 -4.01 26.29 4.11
CA PRO A 214 -5.03 25.68 3.26
C PRO A 214 -4.61 24.31 2.70
N PHE A 215 -3.30 24.07 2.59
CA PHE A 215 -2.73 22.81 2.12
C PHE A 215 -1.68 22.27 3.09
N ILE A 216 -1.36 21.00 2.93
CA ILE A 216 -0.33 20.32 3.72
C ILE A 216 1.04 20.63 3.11
N GLU A 217 1.83 21.43 3.81
CA GLU A 217 3.15 21.90 3.37
C GLU A 217 4.24 20.89 3.84
N ARG A 218 4.34 19.73 3.17
CA ARG A 218 5.23 18.63 3.59
C ARG A 218 6.68 19.05 3.75
N ASP A 219 7.19 19.93 2.90
CA ASP A 219 8.58 20.41 2.96
C ASP A 219 8.86 21.21 4.24
N ALA A 220 7.94 22.09 4.63
CA ALA A 220 8.04 22.84 5.88
C ALA A 220 7.95 21.91 7.09
N ILE A 221 6.99 20.97 7.07
CA ILE A 221 6.80 19.98 8.11
C ILE A 221 8.05 19.09 8.25
N TYR A 222 8.62 18.63 7.13
CA TYR A 222 9.84 17.82 7.12
C TYR A 222 11.00 18.55 7.78
N ARG A 223 11.28 19.81 7.39
CA ARG A 223 12.36 20.60 7.99
C ARG A 223 12.19 20.75 9.49
N LEU A 224 10.98 21.05 9.96
CA LEU A 224 10.70 21.25 11.39
C LEU A 224 10.84 19.95 12.18
N LYS A 225 10.23 18.85 11.69
CA LYS A 225 10.29 17.54 12.36
C LYS A 225 11.70 16.97 12.37
N MET A 226 12.43 17.03 11.25
CA MET A 226 13.81 16.54 11.18
C MET A 226 14.72 17.31 12.12
N ARG A 227 14.61 18.64 12.17
CA ARG A 227 15.36 19.47 13.12
C ARG A 227 15.06 19.09 14.59
N ALA A 228 13.80 18.84 14.92
CA ALA A 228 13.41 18.40 16.25
C ALA A 228 13.99 17.01 16.59
N LEU A 229 13.92 16.07 15.64
CA LEU A 229 14.46 14.71 15.78
C LEU A 229 15.99 14.70 15.93
N GLU A 230 16.69 15.51 15.15
CA GLU A 230 18.15 15.68 15.26
C GLU A 230 18.56 16.27 16.61
N ASN A 231 17.79 17.22 17.14
CA ASN A 231 18.02 17.76 18.47
C ASN A 231 17.89 16.70 19.57
N ILE A 232 16.81 15.92 19.53
CA ILE A 232 16.61 14.83 20.50
C ILE A 232 17.75 13.81 20.38
N TRP A 233 18.07 13.40 19.13
CA TRP A 233 19.15 12.45 18.86
C TRP A 233 20.49 12.92 19.44
N SER A 234 20.89 14.17 19.15
CA SER A 234 22.18 14.71 19.61
C SER A 234 22.36 14.67 21.14
N GLN A 235 21.27 14.79 21.89
CA GLN A 235 21.27 14.79 23.36
C GLN A 235 21.13 13.40 23.98
N ARG A 236 20.59 12.43 23.24
CA ARG A 236 20.15 11.14 23.81
C ARG A 236 20.80 9.92 23.17
N ARG A 237 21.48 10.04 22.02
CA ARG A 237 21.98 8.90 21.22
C ARG A 237 22.78 7.85 22.03
N ASP A 238 23.53 8.28 23.04
CA ASP A 238 24.34 7.38 23.87
C ASP A 238 23.51 6.62 24.92
N LYS A 239 22.26 7.05 25.15
CA LYS A 239 21.32 6.45 26.11
C LYS A 239 20.24 5.60 25.44
N ILE A 240 20.10 5.71 24.12
CA ILE A 240 19.07 5.02 23.36
C ILE A 240 19.58 3.63 22.94
N SER A 241 18.80 2.60 23.27
CA SER A 241 19.07 1.23 22.84
C SER A 241 17.85 0.67 22.10
N PHE A 242 18.07 0.18 20.88
CA PHE A 242 17.07 -0.48 20.04
C PHE A 242 17.67 -1.70 19.31
N SER A 243 18.67 -2.33 19.92
CA SER A 243 19.42 -3.45 19.33
C SER A 243 18.54 -4.66 18.97
N ASP A 244 17.45 -4.89 19.71
CA ASP A 244 16.50 -5.97 19.38
C ASP A 244 15.71 -5.65 18.10
N PHE A 245 15.34 -4.39 17.90
CA PHE A 245 14.72 -3.93 16.67
C PHE A 245 15.70 -4.05 15.49
N GLU A 246 16.95 -3.61 15.63
CA GLU A 246 17.99 -3.75 14.61
C GLU A 246 18.18 -5.21 14.21
N ARG A 247 18.25 -6.12 15.19
CA ARG A 247 18.41 -7.55 14.96
C ARG A 247 17.23 -8.15 14.19
N ARG A 248 16.00 -7.81 14.58
CA ARG A 248 14.78 -8.28 13.90
C ARG A 248 14.65 -7.77 12.47
N ARG A 249 15.05 -6.50 12.22
CA ARG A 249 14.96 -5.88 10.90
C ARG A 249 16.16 -6.16 10.00
N GLY A 250 17.28 -6.53 10.60
CA GLY A 250 18.47 -7.06 9.94
C GLY A 250 19.03 -6.20 8.81
N ARG A 251 19.42 -6.89 7.72
CA ARG A 251 20.06 -6.28 6.55
C ARG A 251 19.20 -5.22 5.86
N SER A 252 17.89 -5.42 5.77
CA SER A 252 16.99 -4.47 5.10
C SER A 252 17.02 -3.09 5.78
N LEU A 253 17.00 -3.04 7.13
CA LEU A 253 17.12 -1.79 7.89
C LEU A 253 18.48 -1.13 7.69
N GLN A 254 19.56 -1.92 7.64
CA GLN A 254 20.90 -1.39 7.37
C GLN A 254 20.97 -0.74 6.00
N LEU A 255 20.48 -1.41 4.96
CA LEU A 255 20.50 -0.91 3.59
C LEU A 255 19.59 0.33 3.43
N PHE A 256 18.41 0.32 4.02
CA PHE A 256 17.52 1.48 3.99
C PHE A 256 18.16 2.71 4.65
N ALA A 257 18.76 2.55 5.82
CA ALA A 257 19.44 3.64 6.51
C ALA A 257 20.68 4.14 5.71
N SER A 258 21.41 3.22 5.05
CA SER A 258 22.51 3.60 4.14
C SER A 258 22.00 4.35 2.90
N PHE A 259 20.87 3.90 2.33
CA PHE A 259 20.20 4.64 1.25
C PHE A 259 19.83 6.05 1.67
N CYS A 260 19.26 6.21 2.87
CA CYS A 260 18.88 7.54 3.39
C CYS A 260 20.08 8.47 3.48
N VAL A 261 21.22 8.00 4.00
CA VAL A 261 22.46 8.80 4.09
C VAL A 261 22.98 9.16 2.70
N LEU A 262 22.98 8.23 1.77
CA LEU A 262 23.41 8.49 0.38
C LEU A 262 22.48 9.47 -0.32
N ALA A 263 21.17 9.34 -0.11
CA ALA A 263 20.17 10.25 -0.67
C ALA A 263 20.31 11.68 -0.11
N GLU A 264 20.64 11.85 1.16
CA GLU A 264 20.95 13.16 1.76
C GLU A 264 22.17 13.81 1.11
N GLN A 265 23.15 13.03 0.67
CA GLN A 265 24.40 13.54 0.05
C GLN A 265 24.28 13.78 -1.45
N PHE A 266 23.58 12.87 -2.17
CA PHE A 266 23.61 12.81 -3.63
C PHE A 266 22.23 12.97 -4.28
N GLY A 267 21.18 13.21 -3.49
CA GLY A 267 19.79 13.27 -3.98
C GLY A 267 19.13 11.88 -4.08
N ALA A 268 17.80 11.85 -4.32
CA ALA A 268 17.03 10.61 -4.31
C ALA A 268 17.41 9.64 -5.45
N ASN A 269 17.80 10.16 -6.63
CA ASN A 269 18.04 9.32 -7.79
C ASN A 269 19.37 8.54 -7.68
N TRP A 270 19.30 7.33 -7.13
CA TRP A 270 20.47 6.47 -6.93
C TRP A 270 21.19 6.10 -8.24
N ARG A 271 20.51 6.16 -9.39
CA ARG A 271 21.14 5.90 -10.69
C ARG A 271 22.13 7.01 -11.08
N ALA A 272 21.93 8.21 -10.54
CA ALA A 272 22.85 9.34 -10.73
C ALA A 272 24.00 9.40 -9.70
N TRP A 273 23.98 8.56 -8.64
CA TRP A 273 25.03 8.53 -7.62
C TRP A 273 26.40 8.13 -8.23
N PRO A 274 27.52 8.42 -7.54
CA PRO A 274 28.80 7.86 -7.90
C PRO A 274 28.73 6.34 -8.06
N GLN A 275 29.37 5.79 -9.08
CA GLN A 275 29.23 4.38 -9.48
C GLN A 275 29.41 3.39 -8.31
N GLN A 276 30.31 3.69 -7.39
CA GLN A 276 30.60 2.86 -6.22
C GLN A 276 29.44 2.73 -5.23
N TYR A 277 28.43 3.62 -5.26
CA TYR A 277 27.28 3.60 -4.37
C TYR A 277 25.99 3.09 -5.03
N ARG A 278 26.02 2.83 -6.34
CA ARG A 278 24.83 2.36 -7.07
C ARG A 278 24.44 0.92 -6.73
N GLY A 279 25.39 0.10 -6.29
CA GLY A 279 25.13 -1.29 -5.87
C GLY A 279 25.02 -1.39 -4.34
N PRO A 280 23.94 -1.97 -3.79
CA PRO A 280 23.73 -2.06 -2.34
C PRO A 280 24.78 -2.93 -1.62
N ASP A 281 25.43 -3.85 -2.33
CA ASP A 281 26.45 -4.76 -1.81
C ASP A 281 27.89 -4.32 -2.13
N SER A 282 28.07 -3.11 -2.66
CA SER A 282 29.41 -2.63 -3.01
C SER A 282 30.27 -2.42 -1.75
N PRO A 283 31.60 -2.61 -1.85
CA PRO A 283 32.50 -2.33 -0.73
C PRO A 283 32.38 -0.89 -0.20
N ALA A 284 32.06 0.08 -1.06
CA ALA A 284 31.88 1.47 -0.67
C ALA A 284 30.63 1.66 0.21
N VAL A 285 29.51 0.99 -0.11
CA VAL A 285 28.30 1.01 0.72
C VAL A 285 28.55 0.33 2.07
N LEU A 286 29.29 -0.77 2.09
CA LEU A 286 29.69 -1.41 3.35
C LEU A 286 30.59 -0.51 4.22
N ALA A 287 31.47 0.27 3.60
CA ALA A 287 32.34 1.20 4.29
C ALA A 287 31.60 2.41 4.90
N LEU A 288 30.42 2.79 4.39
CA LEU A 288 29.59 3.88 4.95
C LEU A 288 29.28 3.69 6.43
N ILE A 289 29.17 2.44 6.91
CA ILE A 289 28.88 2.14 8.31
C ILE A 289 29.98 2.72 9.22
N VAL A 290 31.24 2.73 8.75
CA VAL A 290 32.37 3.27 9.51
C VAL A 290 32.39 4.80 9.43
N GLU A 291 32.14 5.36 8.25
CA GLU A 291 32.26 6.80 7.98
C GLU A 291 31.04 7.58 8.51
N PHE A 292 29.83 7.06 8.31
CA PHE A 292 28.58 7.73 8.64
C PHE A 292 27.73 6.96 9.67
N GLY A 293 28.37 6.16 10.53
CA GLY A 293 27.69 5.25 11.45
C GLY A 293 26.65 5.94 12.36
N ASP A 294 26.93 7.16 12.83
CA ASP A 294 25.98 7.92 13.65
C ASP A 294 24.74 8.34 12.84
N ARG A 295 24.91 8.81 11.59
CA ARG A 295 23.79 9.19 10.73
C ARG A 295 22.96 7.97 10.28
N ILE A 296 23.59 6.86 9.99
CA ILE A 296 22.92 5.58 9.70
C ILE A 296 22.10 5.15 10.94
N ARG A 297 22.71 5.22 12.13
CA ARG A 297 22.01 4.87 13.37
C ARG A 297 20.84 5.80 13.68
N PHE A 298 20.94 7.08 13.33
CA PHE A 298 19.84 8.05 13.39
C PHE A 298 18.65 7.60 12.52
N HIS A 299 18.85 7.26 11.24
CA HIS A 299 17.76 6.78 10.38
C HIS A 299 17.16 5.46 10.87
N LYS A 300 17.95 4.56 11.43
CA LYS A 300 17.44 3.35 12.07
C LYS A 300 16.57 3.67 13.28
N TRP A 301 16.98 4.64 14.09
CA TRP A 301 16.23 5.11 15.25
C TRP A 301 14.88 5.72 14.84
N LEU A 302 14.82 6.48 13.75
CA LEU A 302 13.55 6.98 13.22
C LEU A 302 12.57 5.83 12.93
N GLN A 303 13.04 4.75 12.34
CA GLN A 303 12.22 3.58 12.06
C GLN A 303 11.81 2.82 13.33
N PHE A 304 12.66 2.80 14.34
CA PHE A 304 12.32 2.27 15.66
C PHE A 304 11.18 3.08 16.31
N LEU A 305 11.26 4.41 16.31
CA LEU A 305 10.22 5.28 16.85
C LEU A 305 8.87 5.11 16.14
N LEU A 306 8.91 4.99 14.81
CA LEU A 306 7.71 4.74 13.99
C LEU A 306 7.06 3.41 14.34
N ASP A 307 7.87 2.37 14.54
CA ASP A 307 7.42 1.05 14.96
C ASP A 307 6.74 1.10 16.34
N GLU A 308 7.31 1.80 17.33
CA GLU A 308 6.73 1.96 18.66
C GLU A 308 5.43 2.78 18.63
N GLN A 309 5.39 3.89 17.87
CA GLN A 309 4.20 4.72 17.82
C GLN A 309 3.06 4.03 17.04
N LEU A 310 3.35 3.29 15.96
CA LEU A 310 2.35 2.51 15.24
C LEU A 310 1.81 1.36 16.11
N GLN A 311 2.67 0.67 16.85
CA GLN A 311 2.25 -0.34 17.82
C GLN A 311 1.33 0.25 18.89
N THR A 312 1.67 1.45 19.38
CA THR A 312 0.85 2.16 20.37
C THR A 312 -0.51 2.55 19.79
N ALA A 313 -0.55 3.01 18.53
CA ALA A 313 -1.80 3.34 17.84
C ALA A 313 -2.68 2.10 17.65
N SER A 314 -2.10 0.97 17.23
CA SER A 314 -2.82 -0.30 17.04
C SER A 314 -3.37 -0.90 18.34
N SER A 315 -2.80 -0.54 19.49
CA SER A 315 -3.30 -0.97 20.80
C SER A 315 -4.58 -0.22 21.23
N ALA A 316 -4.87 0.91 20.59
CA ALA A 316 -6.07 1.71 20.88
C ALA A 316 -7.29 1.31 20.02
N GLY A 317 -7.09 0.57 18.93
CA GLY A 317 -8.13 0.06 18.05
C GLY A 317 -7.55 -0.60 16.80
N ASN A 318 -8.40 -1.26 16.04
CA ASN A 318 -7.98 -2.04 14.88
C ASN A 318 -7.68 -1.13 13.68
N ILE A 319 -6.49 -1.25 13.14
CA ILE A 319 -6.05 -0.54 11.93
C ILE A 319 -6.17 -1.47 10.72
N MET A 320 -6.72 -0.97 9.61
CA MET A 320 -6.57 -1.58 8.30
C MET A 320 -5.56 -0.75 7.51
N GLN A 321 -4.40 -1.33 7.25
CA GLN A 321 -3.36 -0.70 6.45
C GLN A 321 -3.65 -0.86 4.96
N ASP A 322 -3.03 0.00 4.16
CA ASP A 322 -3.11 -0.04 2.71
C ASP A 322 -1.72 -0.27 2.10
N LEU A 323 -1.62 -1.23 1.18
CA LEU A 323 -0.38 -1.58 0.50
C LEU A 323 -0.40 -1.07 -0.94
N PRO A 324 0.45 -0.09 -1.31
CA PRO A 324 0.52 0.43 -2.67
C PRO A 324 1.09 -0.59 -3.66
N VAL A 325 0.75 -0.44 -4.93
CA VAL A 325 1.15 -1.35 -6.03
C VAL A 325 2.67 -1.52 -6.13
N GLY A 326 3.41 -0.42 -6.00
CA GLY A 326 4.86 -0.40 -6.22
C GLY A 326 5.59 0.65 -5.41
N VAL A 327 6.79 0.97 -5.87
CA VAL A 327 7.68 1.97 -5.30
C VAL A 327 8.24 2.88 -6.40
N ALA A 328 8.72 4.06 -6.03
CA ALA A 328 9.42 4.94 -6.97
C ALA A 328 10.65 4.23 -7.60
N PRO A 329 10.91 4.41 -8.89
CA PRO A 329 12.04 3.77 -9.57
C PRO A 329 13.41 4.20 -9.02
N ASP A 330 13.49 5.38 -8.44
CA ASP A 330 14.66 5.93 -7.74
C ASP A 330 14.64 5.69 -6.23
N GLY A 331 13.65 4.96 -5.72
CA GLY A 331 13.45 4.68 -4.31
C GLY A 331 14.39 3.61 -3.73
N ALA A 332 14.35 3.51 -2.40
CA ALA A 332 15.20 2.59 -1.63
C ALA A 332 14.95 1.11 -1.96
N ASP A 333 13.70 0.70 -2.12
CA ASP A 333 13.41 -0.71 -2.45
C ASP A 333 13.91 -1.05 -3.86
N ALA A 334 13.75 -0.12 -4.84
CA ALA A 334 14.27 -0.31 -6.19
C ALA A 334 15.81 -0.38 -6.22
N TRP A 335 16.51 0.35 -5.33
CA TRP A 335 17.95 0.25 -5.16
C TRP A 335 18.36 -1.05 -4.47
N MET A 336 17.67 -1.44 -3.39
CA MET A 336 17.99 -2.67 -2.64
C MET A 336 17.77 -3.94 -3.47
N TRP A 337 16.76 -3.97 -4.33
CA TRP A 337 16.32 -5.13 -5.11
C TRP A 337 16.46 -4.90 -6.62
N GLN A 338 17.44 -4.08 -7.04
CA GLN A 338 17.62 -3.68 -8.45
C GLN A 338 17.77 -4.83 -9.43
N ASP A 339 18.16 -6.02 -8.96
CA ASP A 339 18.26 -7.23 -9.78
C ASP A 339 16.92 -7.92 -9.99
N VAL A 340 15.91 -7.61 -9.17
CA VAL A 340 14.58 -8.21 -9.22
C VAL A 340 13.58 -7.30 -9.95
N PHE A 341 13.78 -5.98 -9.89
CA PHE A 341 12.95 -5.02 -10.64
C PHE A 341 13.31 -4.98 -12.12
N ALA A 342 12.28 -4.82 -12.97
CA ALA A 342 12.47 -4.57 -14.39
C ALA A 342 13.04 -3.17 -14.64
N LYS A 343 13.81 -3.05 -15.72
CA LYS A 343 14.42 -1.78 -16.16
C LYS A 343 13.67 -1.28 -17.39
N ASP A 344 13.59 0.04 -17.54
CA ASP A 344 13.03 0.72 -18.71
C ASP A 344 11.58 0.35 -19.05
N VAL A 345 10.83 -0.09 -18.02
CA VAL A 345 9.39 -0.33 -18.07
C VAL A 345 8.74 0.16 -16.79
N SER A 346 7.47 0.54 -16.88
CA SER A 346 6.62 0.94 -15.75
C SER A 346 5.31 0.15 -15.72
N VAL A 347 4.64 0.18 -14.58
CA VAL A 347 3.28 -0.36 -14.40
C VAL A 347 2.27 0.73 -14.70
N GLY A 348 1.14 0.34 -15.28
CA GLY A 348 0.02 1.23 -15.52
C GLY A 348 -1.27 0.47 -15.82
N ALA A 349 -2.15 1.12 -16.57
CA ALA A 349 -3.40 0.55 -17.05
C ALA A 349 -3.61 0.90 -18.54
N PRO A 350 -4.23 -0.01 -19.34
CA PRO A 350 -4.59 0.29 -20.71
C PRO A 350 -5.61 1.44 -20.78
N PRO A 351 -5.80 2.05 -21.97
CA PRO A 351 -6.92 2.95 -22.22
C PRO A 351 -8.27 2.32 -21.84
N ASP A 352 -9.12 3.08 -21.14
CA ASP A 352 -10.44 2.67 -20.70
C ASP A 352 -11.48 3.80 -20.90
N LEU A 353 -12.74 3.56 -20.49
CA LEU A 353 -13.84 4.53 -20.62
C LEU A 353 -13.66 5.78 -19.71
N PHE A 354 -12.87 5.68 -18.65
CA PHE A 354 -12.61 6.77 -17.74
C PHE A 354 -11.32 7.52 -18.07
N ASN A 355 -10.38 6.83 -18.75
CA ASN A 355 -9.09 7.37 -19.16
C ASN A 355 -8.71 6.87 -20.55
N ALA A 356 -9.11 7.63 -21.58
CA ALA A 356 -8.91 7.27 -22.99
C ALA A 356 -7.42 7.16 -23.39
N SER A 357 -6.50 7.78 -22.64
CA SER A 357 -5.06 7.68 -22.85
C SER A 357 -4.42 6.51 -22.11
N GLY A 358 -5.17 5.82 -21.24
CA GLY A 358 -4.62 4.88 -20.26
C GLY A 358 -3.83 5.61 -19.17
N GLN A 359 -3.16 4.84 -18.32
CA GLN A 359 -2.39 5.39 -17.20
C GLN A 359 -0.99 4.79 -17.18
N ASP A 360 0.01 5.61 -16.95
CA ASP A 360 1.35 5.19 -16.55
C ASP A 360 1.58 5.65 -15.10
N TRP A 361 1.78 4.69 -14.19
CA TRP A 361 1.98 5.00 -12.76
C TRP A 361 3.45 5.25 -12.42
N GLY A 362 4.37 5.06 -13.37
CA GLY A 362 5.80 5.30 -13.18
C GLY A 362 6.50 4.31 -12.23
N LEU A 363 5.86 3.21 -11.88
CA LEU A 363 6.34 2.23 -10.89
C LEU A 363 7.05 1.07 -11.61
N PRO A 364 8.31 0.72 -11.29
CA PRO A 364 8.95 -0.45 -11.86
C PRO A 364 8.30 -1.74 -11.34
N PRO A 365 7.93 -2.69 -12.21
CA PRO A 365 7.40 -3.98 -11.78
C PRO A 365 8.53 -4.94 -11.37
N PHE A 366 8.21 -5.93 -10.52
CA PHE A 366 9.08 -7.09 -10.35
C PHE A 366 9.11 -7.93 -11.63
N VAL A 367 10.28 -8.43 -11.99
CA VAL A 367 10.42 -9.44 -13.05
C VAL A 367 9.98 -10.80 -12.50
N PRO A 368 8.93 -11.44 -13.04
CA PRO A 368 8.31 -12.61 -12.41
C PRO A 368 9.29 -13.75 -12.09
N HIS A 369 10.13 -14.15 -13.05
CA HIS A 369 11.09 -15.23 -12.86
C HIS A 369 12.22 -14.87 -11.89
N LYS A 370 12.65 -13.59 -11.84
CA LYS A 370 13.67 -13.13 -10.89
C LYS A 370 13.12 -13.03 -9.47
N LEU A 371 11.85 -12.58 -9.33
CA LEU A 371 11.16 -12.59 -8.04
C LEU A 371 11.07 -14.03 -7.50
N ARG A 372 10.70 -15.00 -8.35
CA ARG A 372 10.66 -16.41 -8.00
C ARG A 372 12.06 -16.97 -7.68
N ALA A 373 13.08 -16.58 -8.45
CA ALA A 373 14.47 -16.97 -8.19
C ALA A 373 15.03 -16.40 -6.87
N ALA A 374 14.54 -15.23 -6.44
CA ALA A 374 14.79 -14.66 -5.12
C ALA A 374 13.88 -15.25 -4.02
N TRP A 375 13.23 -16.39 -4.28
CA TRP A 375 12.30 -17.07 -3.37
C TRP A 375 11.21 -16.16 -2.82
N TYR A 376 10.77 -15.19 -3.62
CA TYR A 376 9.79 -14.15 -3.28
C TYR A 376 10.20 -13.24 -2.10
N GLU A 377 11.46 -13.21 -1.69
CA GLU A 377 11.90 -12.47 -0.50
C GLU A 377 11.47 -10.98 -0.49
N PRO A 378 11.58 -10.21 -1.61
CA PRO A 378 11.09 -8.83 -1.64
C PRO A 378 9.59 -8.72 -1.38
N PHE A 379 8.79 -9.63 -1.94
CA PHE A 379 7.35 -9.69 -1.74
C PHE A 379 6.97 -10.10 -0.32
N ILE A 380 7.64 -11.13 0.22
CA ILE A 380 7.44 -11.61 1.60
C ILE A 380 7.71 -10.48 2.60
N GLN A 381 8.82 -9.76 2.47
CA GLN A 381 9.16 -8.66 3.37
C GLN A 381 8.14 -7.51 3.26
N THR A 382 7.68 -7.19 2.05
CA THR A 382 6.67 -6.16 1.81
C THR A 382 5.34 -6.52 2.50
N VAL A 383 4.81 -7.71 2.26
CA VAL A 383 3.56 -8.19 2.87
C VAL A 383 3.68 -8.25 4.38
N ARG A 384 4.78 -8.82 4.90
CA ARG A 384 5.04 -8.93 6.35
C ARG A 384 5.09 -7.56 7.03
N THR A 385 5.67 -6.56 6.36
CA THR A 385 5.70 -5.19 6.89
C THR A 385 4.31 -4.55 6.89
N ALA A 386 3.55 -4.70 5.82
CA ALA A 386 2.21 -4.14 5.70
C ALA A 386 1.19 -4.80 6.67
N LEU A 387 1.39 -6.07 7.01
CA LEU A 387 0.56 -6.77 8.00
C LEU A 387 0.92 -6.44 9.45
N ARG A 388 2.04 -5.77 9.69
CA ARG A 388 2.53 -5.49 11.04
C ARG A 388 1.62 -4.49 11.75
N TYR A 389 1.15 -4.86 12.93
CA TYR A 389 0.20 -4.08 13.73
C TYR A 389 -1.14 -3.79 13.04
N ALA A 390 -1.47 -4.51 11.97
CA ALA A 390 -2.72 -4.40 11.25
C ALA A 390 -3.71 -5.49 11.66
N ARG A 391 -5.00 -5.15 11.72
CA ARG A 391 -6.09 -6.13 11.80
C ARG A 391 -6.62 -6.50 10.43
N GLY A 392 -6.49 -5.59 9.46
CA GLY A 392 -6.81 -5.77 8.06
C GLY A 392 -5.74 -5.18 7.15
N LEU A 393 -5.59 -5.72 5.95
CA LEU A 393 -4.72 -5.20 4.90
C LEU A 393 -5.51 -5.05 3.61
N ARG A 394 -5.62 -3.81 3.09
CA ARG A 394 -6.05 -3.58 1.72
C ARG A 394 -4.83 -3.68 0.81
N ILE A 395 -4.94 -4.45 -0.26
CA ILE A 395 -3.94 -4.52 -1.33
C ILE A 395 -4.47 -3.72 -2.50
N ASP A 396 -3.79 -2.63 -2.81
CA ASP A 396 -4.08 -1.79 -3.96
C ASP A 396 -3.82 -2.56 -5.25
N HIS A 397 -4.75 -2.50 -6.20
CA HIS A 397 -4.70 -3.22 -7.47
C HIS A 397 -4.32 -4.71 -7.29
N VAL A 398 -5.17 -5.48 -6.58
CA VAL A 398 -4.89 -6.89 -6.23
C VAL A 398 -4.64 -7.78 -7.45
N MET A 399 -5.13 -7.39 -8.64
CA MET A 399 -4.82 -8.04 -9.91
C MET A 399 -3.32 -8.11 -10.18
N GLY A 400 -2.53 -7.25 -9.55
CA GLY A 400 -1.06 -7.29 -9.59
C GLY A 400 -0.43 -8.59 -9.07
N LEU A 401 -1.18 -9.40 -8.30
CA LEU A 401 -0.75 -10.76 -7.92
C LEU A 401 -0.91 -11.77 -9.07
N PHE A 402 -1.71 -11.46 -10.08
CA PHE A 402 -1.99 -12.30 -11.25
C PHE A 402 -1.27 -11.80 -12.49
N ARG A 403 -1.38 -10.51 -12.78
CA ARG A 403 -0.75 -9.83 -13.91
C ARG A 403 -0.68 -8.32 -13.67
N LEU A 404 0.30 -7.68 -14.27
CA LEU A 404 0.43 -6.22 -14.31
C LEU A 404 0.52 -5.76 -15.77
N PHE A 405 -0.08 -4.62 -16.05
CA PHE A 405 0.06 -3.98 -17.36
C PHE A 405 1.38 -3.22 -17.39
N TRP A 406 2.31 -3.68 -18.22
CA TRP A 406 3.64 -3.08 -18.38
C TRP A 406 3.63 -2.14 -19.58
N ILE A 407 4.31 -1.01 -19.44
CA ILE A 407 4.45 0.02 -20.46
C ILE A 407 5.95 0.29 -20.63
N PRO A 408 6.49 0.28 -21.87
CA PRO A 408 7.87 0.72 -22.10
C PRO A 408 8.01 2.20 -21.73
N VAL A 409 9.04 2.55 -20.97
CA VAL A 409 9.27 3.95 -20.53
C VAL A 409 9.38 4.88 -21.72
N GLY A 410 8.60 5.97 -21.71
CA GLY A 410 8.56 6.97 -22.78
C GLY A 410 7.58 6.64 -23.91
N GLU A 411 6.90 5.49 -23.85
CA GLU A 411 5.86 5.13 -24.83
C GLU A 411 4.45 5.40 -24.26
N PRO A 412 3.45 5.65 -25.11
CA PRO A 412 2.05 5.73 -24.69
C PRO A 412 1.57 4.43 -24.04
N SER A 413 0.64 4.50 -23.09
CA SER A 413 0.05 3.32 -22.43
C SER A 413 -0.57 2.32 -23.42
N ALA A 414 -1.09 2.79 -24.55
CA ALA A 414 -1.63 1.93 -25.61
C ALA A 414 -0.58 0.96 -26.21
N HIS A 415 0.73 1.22 -26.00
CA HIS A 415 1.82 0.35 -26.44
C HIS A 415 2.24 -0.67 -25.39
N GLY A 416 1.51 -0.78 -24.27
CA GLY A 416 1.74 -1.76 -23.22
C GLY A 416 1.08 -3.11 -23.48
N THR A 417 1.36 -4.08 -22.59
CA THR A 417 0.60 -5.33 -22.45
C THR A 417 0.76 -5.92 -21.05
N TYR A 418 -0.04 -6.94 -20.75
CA TYR A 418 0.04 -7.66 -19.49
C TYR A 418 1.22 -8.62 -19.42
N VAL A 419 1.85 -8.64 -18.25
CA VAL A 419 2.85 -9.63 -17.85
C VAL A 419 2.31 -10.40 -16.65
N ARG A 420 2.28 -11.73 -16.75
CA ARG A 420 1.68 -12.65 -15.78
C ARG A 420 2.66 -13.04 -14.68
N TYR A 421 2.14 -13.18 -13.48
CA TYR A 421 2.83 -13.69 -12.30
C TYR A 421 2.29 -15.07 -11.90
N ASN A 422 3.01 -15.78 -11.04
CA ASN A 422 2.50 -17.02 -10.45
C ASN A 422 1.55 -16.69 -9.29
N ALA A 423 0.27 -16.49 -9.61
CA ALA A 423 -0.74 -16.09 -8.65
C ALA A 423 -0.93 -17.11 -7.53
N ASP A 424 -0.82 -18.41 -7.81
CA ASP A 424 -0.96 -19.46 -6.78
C ASP A 424 0.15 -19.37 -5.72
N GLU A 425 1.40 -19.14 -6.13
CA GLU A 425 2.53 -18.99 -5.19
C GLU A 425 2.39 -17.67 -4.40
N MET A 426 2.05 -16.54 -5.06
CA MET A 426 1.90 -15.24 -4.39
C MET A 426 0.73 -15.23 -3.41
N LEU A 427 -0.42 -15.77 -3.78
CA LEU A 427 -1.59 -15.89 -2.87
C LEU A 427 -1.30 -16.85 -1.71
N SER A 428 -0.56 -17.93 -1.94
CA SER A 428 -0.15 -18.87 -0.90
C SER A 428 0.78 -18.20 0.13
N ILE A 429 1.74 -17.40 -0.33
CA ILE A 429 2.61 -16.59 0.54
C ILE A 429 1.80 -15.56 1.32
N LEU A 430 0.87 -14.86 0.65
CA LEU A 430 -0.04 -13.92 1.29
C LEU A 430 -0.87 -14.60 2.39
N ALA A 431 -1.38 -15.81 2.12
CA ALA A 431 -2.12 -16.61 3.09
C ALA A 431 -1.26 -16.98 4.31
N LEU A 432 0.00 -17.35 4.11
CA LEU A 432 0.93 -17.66 5.18
C LEU A 432 1.18 -16.43 6.08
N GLU A 433 1.55 -15.31 5.50
CA GLU A 433 1.85 -14.09 6.27
C GLU A 433 0.59 -13.52 6.94
N SER A 434 -0.56 -13.55 6.28
CA SER A 434 -1.86 -13.17 6.84
C SER A 434 -2.22 -14.02 8.08
N THR A 435 -2.02 -15.34 7.99
CA THR A 435 -2.27 -16.26 9.12
C THR A 435 -1.31 -15.99 10.28
N ARG A 436 -0.04 -15.75 10.01
CA ARG A 436 0.96 -15.42 11.03
C ARG A 436 0.66 -14.11 11.77
N ALA A 437 0.15 -13.13 11.02
CA ALA A 437 -0.21 -11.82 11.56
C ALA A 437 -1.62 -11.79 12.19
N ASN A 438 -2.44 -12.82 12.01
CA ASN A 438 -3.88 -12.82 12.34
C ASN A 438 -4.64 -11.64 11.72
N THR A 439 -4.34 -11.34 10.44
CA THR A 439 -4.84 -10.16 9.71
C THR A 439 -5.63 -10.61 8.49
N PHE A 440 -6.89 -10.15 8.35
CA PHE A 440 -7.67 -10.40 7.13
C PHE A 440 -7.17 -9.54 5.97
N VAL A 441 -7.45 -9.99 4.75
CA VAL A 441 -6.98 -9.32 3.53
C VAL A 441 -8.17 -8.87 2.69
N VAL A 442 -8.07 -7.66 2.16
CA VAL A 442 -9.00 -7.05 1.20
C VAL A 442 -8.25 -6.78 -0.09
N GLY A 443 -8.73 -7.28 -1.20
CA GLY A 443 -8.20 -6.96 -2.52
C GLY A 443 -9.01 -5.83 -3.16
N GLU A 444 -8.34 -4.78 -3.58
CA GLU A 444 -8.97 -3.81 -4.46
C GLU A 444 -9.03 -4.44 -5.87
N ASP A 445 -10.24 -4.87 -6.26
CA ASP A 445 -10.56 -5.57 -7.50
C ASP A 445 -11.46 -4.74 -8.43
N LEU A 446 -11.22 -3.42 -8.44
CA LEU A 446 -11.91 -2.48 -9.32
C LEU A 446 -11.32 -2.50 -10.75
N GLY A 447 -12.11 -2.05 -11.72
CA GLY A 447 -11.70 -2.01 -13.13
C GLY A 447 -11.85 -3.35 -13.85
N THR A 448 -11.01 -3.59 -14.88
CA THR A 448 -11.08 -4.79 -15.72
C THR A 448 -10.46 -6.00 -15.02
N VAL A 449 -11.32 -6.92 -14.60
CA VAL A 449 -10.92 -8.15 -13.89
C VAL A 449 -11.11 -9.34 -14.83
N ASP A 450 -10.06 -10.18 -14.99
CA ASP A 450 -10.16 -11.41 -15.77
C ASP A 450 -11.14 -12.40 -15.13
N GLU A 451 -11.73 -13.24 -16.00
CA GLU A 451 -12.59 -14.35 -15.57
C GLU A 451 -11.82 -15.29 -14.63
N GLY A 452 -12.45 -15.72 -13.53
CA GLY A 452 -11.87 -16.61 -12.52
C GLY A 452 -11.01 -15.92 -11.44
N VAL A 453 -10.64 -14.65 -11.59
CA VAL A 453 -9.81 -13.93 -10.60
C VAL A 453 -10.57 -13.73 -9.29
N ARG A 454 -11.82 -13.26 -9.36
CA ARG A 454 -12.65 -13.03 -8.15
C ARG A 454 -12.95 -14.32 -7.41
N GLU A 455 -13.21 -15.40 -8.15
CA GLU A 455 -13.41 -16.74 -7.58
C GLU A 455 -12.15 -17.23 -6.88
N LYS A 456 -10.99 -17.00 -7.49
CA LYS A 456 -9.69 -17.36 -6.90
C LYS A 456 -9.41 -16.55 -5.64
N LEU A 457 -9.66 -15.24 -5.64
CA LEU A 457 -9.54 -14.39 -4.45
C LEU A 457 -10.47 -14.86 -3.33
N ALA A 458 -11.72 -15.23 -3.65
CA ALA A 458 -12.67 -15.76 -2.68
C ALA A 458 -12.22 -17.13 -2.11
N GLU A 459 -11.64 -18.02 -2.93
CA GLU A 459 -11.03 -19.28 -2.48
C GLU A 459 -9.96 -19.03 -1.41
N TYR A 460 -9.13 -18.00 -1.59
CA TYR A 460 -8.12 -17.62 -0.63
C TYR A 460 -8.64 -16.72 0.51
N ALA A 461 -9.95 -16.52 0.62
CA ALA A 461 -10.59 -15.64 1.61
C ALA A 461 -10.05 -14.19 1.57
N VAL A 462 -9.70 -13.70 0.40
CA VAL A 462 -9.43 -12.29 0.13
C VAL A 462 -10.76 -11.61 -0.17
N LEU A 463 -11.11 -10.59 0.62
CA LEU A 463 -12.35 -9.84 0.46
C LEU A 463 -12.31 -8.97 -0.79
N SER A 464 -13.41 -8.94 -1.54
CA SER A 464 -13.61 -8.04 -2.67
C SER A 464 -13.92 -6.61 -2.22
N TYR A 465 -13.70 -5.60 -3.06
CA TYR A 465 -14.01 -4.20 -2.75
C TYR A 465 -15.19 -3.73 -3.61
N ARG A 466 -16.31 -3.34 -2.98
CA ARG A 466 -17.53 -2.91 -3.65
C ARG A 466 -17.80 -1.44 -3.40
N LEU A 467 -17.90 -0.68 -4.48
CA LEU A 467 -18.12 0.76 -4.43
C LEU A 467 -19.48 1.13 -4.98
N LEU A 468 -20.18 2.00 -4.25
CA LEU A 468 -21.49 2.50 -4.64
C LEU A 468 -21.47 3.10 -6.05
N TRP A 469 -20.36 3.75 -6.44
CA TRP A 469 -20.21 4.39 -7.75
C TRP A 469 -20.10 3.41 -8.93
N PHE A 470 -19.73 2.15 -8.70
CA PHE A 470 -19.43 1.18 -9.75
C PHE A 470 -20.38 -0.01 -9.80
N GLU A 471 -21.22 -0.18 -8.79
CA GLU A 471 -22.15 -1.29 -8.75
C GLU A 471 -23.50 -0.89 -9.36
N ASP A 472 -24.01 -1.69 -10.31
CA ASP A 472 -25.35 -1.50 -10.89
C ASP A 472 -26.46 -1.91 -9.90
N ASN A 473 -26.13 -2.84 -9.00
CA ASN A 473 -27.07 -3.37 -8.01
C ASN A 473 -27.11 -2.51 -6.74
N GLN A 474 -28.27 -2.54 -6.07
CA GLN A 474 -28.41 -1.91 -4.75
C GLN A 474 -27.53 -2.63 -3.70
N PRO A 475 -27.10 -1.92 -2.62
CA PRO A 475 -26.21 -2.47 -1.60
C PRO A 475 -26.67 -3.81 -0.98
N GLU A 476 -27.98 -4.04 -0.90
CA GLU A 476 -28.56 -5.28 -0.38
C GLU A 476 -28.16 -6.54 -1.19
N HIS A 477 -27.69 -6.37 -2.40
CA HIS A 477 -27.29 -7.46 -3.30
C HIS A 477 -25.76 -7.64 -3.41
N TYR A 478 -24.97 -6.90 -2.63
CA TYR A 478 -23.52 -7.06 -2.63
C TYR A 478 -23.11 -8.43 -2.07
N PRO A 479 -21.98 -8.98 -2.49
CA PRO A 479 -21.49 -10.25 -1.95
C PRO A 479 -21.15 -10.12 -0.46
N LYS A 480 -21.37 -11.20 0.30
CA LYS A 480 -21.03 -11.24 1.74
C LYS A 480 -19.53 -11.07 2.00
N LEU A 481 -18.68 -11.75 1.23
CA LEU A 481 -17.22 -11.67 1.36
C LEU A 481 -16.69 -10.42 0.66
N ALA A 482 -17.10 -9.25 1.14
CA ALA A 482 -16.71 -7.97 0.58
C ALA A 482 -16.56 -6.88 1.66
N VAL A 483 -15.87 -5.82 1.27
CA VAL A 483 -15.91 -4.49 1.86
C VAL A 483 -16.82 -3.63 0.99
N ALA A 484 -17.81 -2.99 1.58
CA ALA A 484 -18.69 -2.03 0.91
C ALA A 484 -18.31 -0.60 1.32
N ALA A 485 -18.12 0.28 0.33
CA ALA A 485 -17.86 1.69 0.54
C ALA A 485 -18.59 2.54 -0.52
N VAL A 486 -18.65 3.83 -0.33
CA VAL A 486 -19.21 4.74 -1.32
C VAL A 486 -18.20 5.00 -2.42
N SER A 487 -16.97 5.34 -2.03
CA SER A 487 -15.90 5.87 -2.87
C SER A 487 -14.53 5.41 -2.40
N THR A 488 -13.50 5.80 -3.15
CA THR A 488 -12.09 5.77 -2.76
C THR A 488 -11.53 7.19 -2.78
N HIS A 489 -10.24 7.34 -2.44
CA HIS A 489 -9.52 8.62 -2.53
C HIS A 489 -9.40 9.17 -3.97
N ASP A 490 -9.56 8.34 -5.00
CA ASP A 490 -9.46 8.69 -6.42
C ASP A 490 -10.80 9.04 -7.07
N LEU A 491 -11.89 8.80 -6.37
CA LEU A 491 -13.24 8.95 -6.87
C LEU A 491 -13.95 10.15 -6.21
N PRO A 492 -15.00 10.69 -6.85
CA PRO A 492 -15.76 11.81 -6.29
C PRO A 492 -16.34 11.49 -4.91
N THR A 493 -16.39 12.49 -4.06
CA THR A 493 -17.15 12.46 -2.81
C THR A 493 -18.66 12.60 -3.09
N ILE A 494 -19.49 12.23 -2.11
CA ILE A 494 -20.94 12.44 -2.17
C ILE A 494 -21.25 13.91 -2.40
N ALA A 495 -20.60 14.81 -1.66
CA ALA A 495 -20.82 16.27 -1.78
C ALA A 495 -20.40 16.79 -3.15
N GLY A 496 -19.26 16.35 -3.69
CA GLY A 496 -18.77 16.72 -5.01
C GLY A 496 -19.73 16.32 -6.15
N ILE A 497 -20.32 15.12 -6.07
CA ILE A 497 -21.34 14.67 -7.03
C ILE A 497 -22.67 15.41 -6.83
N TRP A 498 -23.10 15.59 -5.58
CA TRP A 498 -24.39 16.21 -5.29
C TRP A 498 -24.46 17.66 -5.74
N SER A 499 -23.42 18.44 -5.47
CA SER A 499 -23.30 19.84 -5.88
C SER A 499 -22.91 20.05 -7.36
N GLY A 500 -22.24 19.05 -7.97
CA GLY A 500 -21.61 19.17 -9.28
C GLY A 500 -20.19 19.76 -9.24
N ALA A 501 -19.66 20.08 -8.06
CA ALA A 501 -18.34 20.68 -7.88
C ALA A 501 -17.21 19.83 -8.44
N ASP A 502 -17.31 18.49 -8.37
CA ASP A 502 -16.31 17.59 -8.92
C ASP A 502 -16.21 17.69 -10.46
N PHE A 503 -17.35 17.77 -11.14
CA PHE A 503 -17.40 17.98 -12.60
C PHE A 503 -16.82 19.35 -13.00
N GLU A 504 -17.17 20.39 -12.24
CA GLU A 504 -16.67 21.75 -12.48
C GLU A 504 -15.16 21.85 -12.25
N GLU A 505 -14.61 21.24 -11.18
CA GLU A 505 -13.17 21.20 -10.91
C GLU A 505 -12.42 20.53 -12.07
N GLN A 506 -12.87 19.35 -12.53
CA GLN A 506 -12.26 18.65 -13.66
C GLN A 506 -12.26 19.50 -14.93
N THR A 507 -13.38 20.16 -15.24
CA THR A 507 -13.52 21.04 -16.42
C THR A 507 -12.57 22.23 -16.33
N GLN A 508 -12.45 22.87 -15.15
CA GLN A 508 -11.54 24.00 -14.93
C GLN A 508 -10.06 23.63 -15.08
N LEU A 509 -9.72 22.38 -14.77
CA LEU A 509 -8.37 21.83 -14.92
C LEU A 509 -8.06 21.36 -16.36
N GLY A 510 -9.00 21.51 -17.29
CA GLY A 510 -8.84 21.09 -18.67
C GLY A 510 -8.93 19.58 -18.90
N LEU A 511 -9.45 18.85 -17.92
CA LEU A 511 -9.82 17.46 -18.08
C LEU A 511 -11.17 17.37 -18.82
N GLU A 512 -11.46 16.22 -19.41
CA GLU A 512 -12.70 15.95 -20.16
C GLU A 512 -13.64 15.04 -19.34
N PRO A 513 -14.29 15.56 -18.25
CA PRO A 513 -15.15 14.73 -17.43
C PRO A 513 -16.42 14.33 -18.18
N SER A 514 -16.87 13.11 -17.97
CA SER A 514 -18.15 12.64 -18.50
C SER A 514 -19.32 13.18 -17.68
N ARG A 515 -20.10 14.10 -18.27
CA ARG A 515 -21.34 14.59 -17.65
C ARG A 515 -22.34 13.46 -17.43
N GLU A 516 -22.41 12.53 -18.39
CA GLU A 516 -23.29 11.35 -18.29
C GLU A 516 -22.96 10.49 -17.07
N ASN A 517 -21.66 10.26 -16.78
CA ASN A 517 -21.24 9.51 -15.61
C ASN A 517 -21.57 10.25 -14.30
N SER A 518 -21.34 11.57 -14.24
CA SER A 518 -21.70 12.38 -13.07
C SER A 518 -23.21 12.36 -12.82
N ASP A 519 -24.03 12.50 -13.87
CA ASP A 519 -25.48 12.45 -13.77
C ASP A 519 -25.97 11.05 -13.37
N LYS A 520 -25.34 9.97 -13.86
CA LYS A 520 -25.61 8.58 -13.44
C LYS A 520 -25.35 8.39 -11.95
N MET A 521 -24.19 8.82 -11.43
CA MET A 521 -23.85 8.73 -10.00
C MET A 521 -24.87 9.50 -9.16
N ARG A 522 -25.23 10.72 -9.56
CA ARG A 522 -26.26 11.51 -8.84
C ARG A 522 -27.63 10.84 -8.88
N LEU A 523 -28.02 10.26 -10.02
CA LEU A 523 -29.28 9.52 -10.14
C LEU A 523 -29.27 8.26 -9.28
N TYR A 524 -28.15 7.58 -9.22
CA TYR A 524 -27.96 6.42 -8.36
C TYR A 524 -28.15 6.78 -6.88
N LEU A 525 -27.53 7.88 -6.40
CA LEU A 525 -27.77 8.41 -5.06
C LEU A 525 -29.25 8.59 -4.77
N LYS A 526 -29.99 9.27 -5.66
CA LYS A 526 -31.43 9.49 -5.50
C LYS A 526 -32.22 8.19 -5.40
N ARG A 527 -31.88 7.19 -6.21
CA ARG A 527 -32.57 5.89 -6.21
C ARG A 527 -32.24 5.05 -4.97
N ALA A 528 -30.98 5.01 -4.56
CA ALA A 528 -30.55 4.22 -3.42
C ALA A 528 -31.04 4.78 -2.09
N THR A 529 -31.25 6.10 -1.99
CA THR A 529 -31.52 6.81 -0.74
C THR A 529 -32.91 7.47 -0.69
N ASN A 530 -33.63 7.49 -1.81
CA ASN A 530 -34.91 8.19 -1.96
C ASN A 530 -34.83 9.68 -1.57
N VAL A 531 -33.70 10.35 -1.91
CA VAL A 531 -33.49 11.80 -1.66
C VAL A 531 -33.95 12.64 -2.85
N HIS A 532 -34.34 13.89 -2.55
CA HIS A 532 -34.77 14.88 -3.53
C HIS A 532 -33.73 16.01 -3.67
N ASP A 533 -33.75 16.74 -4.78
CA ASP A 533 -32.74 17.78 -5.11
C ASP A 533 -32.62 18.92 -4.09
N HIS A 534 -33.64 19.14 -3.29
CA HIS A 534 -33.66 20.22 -2.27
C HIS A 534 -33.19 19.76 -0.88
N GLU A 535 -32.82 18.49 -0.73
CA GLU A 535 -32.36 17.98 0.58
C GLU A 535 -30.98 18.53 0.93
N HIS A 536 -30.76 18.77 2.22
CA HIS A 536 -29.49 19.24 2.72
C HIS A 536 -28.42 18.14 2.57
N ILE A 537 -27.21 18.54 2.20
CA ILE A 537 -26.11 17.58 1.89
C ILE A 537 -25.85 16.60 3.05
N SER A 538 -25.93 17.04 4.30
CA SER A 538 -25.76 16.17 5.47
C SER A 538 -26.78 15.04 5.53
N ASP A 539 -28.02 15.28 5.10
CA ASP A 539 -29.07 14.26 5.06
C ASP A 539 -28.85 13.29 3.90
N VAL A 540 -28.41 13.77 2.75
CA VAL A 540 -28.00 12.93 1.61
C VAL A 540 -26.88 11.99 2.03
N ILE A 541 -25.86 12.51 2.70
CA ILE A 541 -24.71 11.73 3.20
C ILE A 541 -25.17 10.64 4.17
N VAL A 542 -25.96 11.00 5.19
CA VAL A 542 -26.45 10.03 6.19
C VAL A 542 -27.31 8.95 5.53
N LYS A 543 -28.27 9.32 4.69
CA LYS A 543 -29.12 8.36 3.98
C LYS A 543 -28.33 7.45 3.03
N THR A 544 -27.22 7.96 2.45
CA THR A 544 -26.33 7.13 1.63
C THR A 544 -25.67 6.04 2.47
N HIS A 545 -25.21 6.38 3.66
CA HIS A 545 -24.60 5.41 4.57
C HIS A 545 -25.65 4.45 5.18
N GLU A 546 -26.88 4.91 5.43
CA GLU A 546 -28.03 4.05 5.79
C GLU A 546 -28.32 3.02 4.68
N ALA A 547 -28.27 3.44 3.40
CA ALA A 547 -28.40 2.52 2.28
C ALA A 547 -27.26 1.50 2.24
N LEU A 548 -26.03 1.96 2.43
CA LEU A 548 -24.84 1.10 2.44
C LEU A 548 -24.86 0.12 3.62
N ALA A 549 -25.41 0.51 4.77
CA ALA A 549 -25.57 -0.34 5.96
C ALA A 549 -26.45 -1.58 5.73
N ARG A 550 -27.33 -1.54 4.72
CA ARG A 550 -28.17 -2.69 4.34
C ARG A 550 -27.42 -3.77 3.56
N SER A 551 -26.16 -3.48 3.17
CA SER A 551 -25.30 -4.45 2.48
C SER A 551 -25.00 -5.67 3.36
N PRO A 552 -25.04 -6.90 2.82
CA PRO A 552 -24.59 -8.10 3.52
C PRO A 552 -23.05 -8.21 3.64
N ALA A 553 -22.30 -7.27 3.07
CA ALA A 553 -20.84 -7.23 3.14
C ALA A 553 -20.34 -7.26 4.59
N VAL A 554 -19.31 -8.05 4.87
CA VAL A 554 -18.77 -8.22 6.23
C VAL A 554 -18.13 -6.97 6.80
N ILE A 555 -17.75 -6.01 5.95
CA ILE A 555 -17.23 -4.71 6.37
C ILE A 555 -17.94 -3.61 5.57
N THR A 556 -18.37 -2.56 6.25
CA THR A 556 -18.86 -1.32 5.63
C THR A 556 -17.95 -0.17 6.03
N LEU A 557 -17.42 0.59 5.07
CA LEU A 557 -16.56 1.74 5.33
C LEU A 557 -17.26 3.05 4.98
N ALA A 558 -17.14 4.02 5.88
CA ALA A 558 -17.51 5.42 5.63
C ALA A 558 -16.24 6.26 5.57
N SER A 559 -16.11 7.13 4.55
CA SER A 559 -14.98 8.06 4.48
C SER A 559 -15.23 9.29 5.35
N LEU A 560 -14.17 9.83 5.95
CA LEU A 560 -14.27 11.09 6.69
C LEU A 560 -14.48 12.28 5.76
N GLU A 561 -13.99 12.21 4.54
CA GLU A 561 -14.23 13.21 3.49
C GLU A 561 -15.73 13.35 3.21
N ASP A 562 -16.43 12.23 3.02
CA ASP A 562 -17.88 12.23 2.85
C ASP A 562 -18.60 12.70 4.11
N GLY A 563 -18.21 12.17 5.27
CA GLY A 563 -18.82 12.52 6.56
C GLY A 563 -18.75 14.01 6.90
N LEU A 564 -17.72 14.69 6.41
CA LEU A 564 -17.48 16.13 6.58
C LEU A 564 -17.98 16.97 5.39
N ALA A 565 -18.68 16.36 4.44
CA ALA A 565 -19.20 17.00 3.24
C ALA A 565 -18.09 17.71 2.43
N ALA A 566 -16.89 17.13 2.37
CA ALA A 566 -15.83 17.65 1.50
C ALA A 566 -16.27 17.53 0.04
N ASP A 567 -16.19 18.62 -0.72
CA ASP A 567 -16.54 18.66 -2.14
C ASP A 567 -15.40 18.21 -3.06
N LYS A 568 -14.17 18.19 -2.53
CA LYS A 568 -12.97 17.77 -3.24
C LYS A 568 -12.47 16.41 -2.78
N ARG A 569 -12.16 15.54 -3.74
CA ARG A 569 -11.50 14.26 -3.45
C ARG A 569 -10.01 14.46 -3.13
N PRO A 570 -9.39 13.58 -2.35
CA PRO A 570 -7.96 13.66 -2.00
C PRO A 570 -7.03 13.64 -3.21
N ASN A 571 -7.33 12.80 -4.20
CA ASN A 571 -6.61 12.70 -5.46
C ASN A 571 -7.57 12.79 -6.66
N LEU A 572 -7.15 13.50 -7.68
CA LEU A 572 -7.83 13.55 -8.97
C LEU A 572 -6.89 12.99 -10.04
N PRO A 573 -7.10 11.73 -10.46
CA PRO A 573 -6.31 11.12 -11.52
C PRO A 573 -6.34 11.96 -12.80
N GLY A 574 -5.19 12.07 -13.47
CA GLY A 574 -5.02 12.89 -14.67
C GLY A 574 -4.70 14.37 -14.42
N ALA A 575 -4.89 14.89 -13.21
CA ALA A 575 -4.43 16.22 -12.83
C ALA A 575 -2.98 16.19 -12.33
N GLY A 576 -2.09 16.97 -12.97
CA GLY A 576 -0.70 17.08 -12.55
C GLY A 576 -0.54 17.79 -11.19
N GLU A 577 0.55 17.48 -10.47
CA GLU A 577 0.86 18.13 -9.18
C GLU A 577 0.99 19.65 -9.29
N ASP A 578 1.44 20.17 -10.45
CA ASP A 578 1.55 21.60 -10.73
C ASP A 578 0.20 22.29 -10.93
N THR A 579 -0.84 21.52 -11.26
CA THR A 579 -2.19 22.06 -11.58
C THR A 579 -3.17 21.89 -10.43
N ARG A 580 -3.00 20.84 -9.62
CA ARG A 580 -3.85 20.52 -8.48
C ARG A 580 -3.02 19.99 -7.30
N PRO A 581 -3.30 20.46 -6.07
CA PRO A 581 -2.59 19.98 -4.88
C PRO A 581 -3.10 18.59 -4.44
N ASN A 582 -2.94 17.60 -5.34
CA ASN A 582 -3.24 16.19 -5.03
C ASN A 582 -2.49 15.75 -3.76
N TRP A 583 -3.17 15.00 -2.90
CA TRP A 583 -2.62 14.48 -1.63
C TRP A 583 -2.25 15.55 -0.59
N CYS A 584 -2.59 16.83 -0.85
CA CYS A 584 -2.23 17.96 0.02
C CYS A 584 -3.45 18.64 0.66
N ILE A 585 -4.66 18.16 0.41
CA ILE A 585 -5.89 18.74 0.93
C ILE A 585 -6.14 18.20 2.34
N PRO A 586 -6.19 19.05 3.40
CA PRO A 586 -6.57 18.61 4.73
C PRO A 586 -8.07 18.38 4.84
N LEU A 587 -8.50 17.58 5.81
CA LEU A 587 -9.91 17.50 6.19
C LEU A 587 -10.42 18.89 6.63
N PRO A 588 -11.72 19.22 6.38
CA PRO A 588 -12.28 20.54 6.70
C PRO A 588 -12.29 20.88 8.19
N LYS A 589 -12.20 19.86 9.06
CA LYS A 589 -12.25 19.98 10.52
C LYS A 589 -11.10 19.27 11.17
N LYS A 590 -10.68 19.77 12.35
CA LYS A 590 -9.70 19.10 13.21
C LYS A 590 -10.35 17.91 13.94
N LEU A 591 -9.53 16.98 14.41
CA LEU A 591 -9.99 15.75 15.08
C LEU A 591 -10.98 16.05 16.23
N GLU A 592 -10.68 17.05 17.06
CA GLU A 592 -11.51 17.45 18.20
C GLU A 592 -12.90 17.98 17.78
N GLU A 593 -13.02 18.48 16.57
CA GLU A 593 -14.29 18.93 15.97
C GLU A 593 -15.02 17.76 15.30
N ILE A 594 -14.27 16.84 14.65
CA ILE A 594 -14.81 15.62 14.03
C ILE A 594 -15.52 14.75 15.08
N GLU A 595 -14.90 14.58 16.26
CA GLU A 595 -15.45 13.80 17.36
C GLU A 595 -16.85 14.27 17.82
N ARG A 596 -17.19 15.52 17.53
CA ARG A 596 -18.46 16.15 17.93
C ARG A 596 -19.37 16.50 16.77
N ASP A 597 -18.97 16.16 15.55
CA ASP A 597 -19.72 16.51 14.36
C ASP A 597 -21.05 15.74 14.28
N PRO A 598 -22.21 16.41 14.18
CA PRO A 598 -23.50 15.74 14.17
C PRO A 598 -23.68 14.79 12.99
N THR A 599 -23.14 15.10 11.80
CA THR A 599 -23.26 14.25 10.61
C THR A 599 -22.44 12.97 10.79
N ILE A 600 -21.22 13.10 11.28
CA ILE A 600 -20.32 11.98 11.60
C ILE A 600 -20.99 11.05 12.64
N LEU A 601 -21.56 11.60 13.71
CA LEU A 601 -22.22 10.80 14.74
C LEU A 601 -23.50 10.10 14.22
N ARG A 602 -24.26 10.74 13.32
CA ARG A 602 -25.42 10.11 12.65
C ARG A 602 -24.98 8.96 11.73
N ILE A 603 -23.88 9.13 10.97
CA ILE A 603 -23.31 8.05 10.15
C ILE A 603 -22.91 6.86 11.04
N ALA A 604 -22.16 7.12 12.11
CA ALA A 604 -21.77 6.08 13.06
C ALA A 604 -22.97 5.32 13.62
N ALA A 605 -24.04 6.04 13.97
CA ALA A 605 -25.28 5.44 14.47
C ALA A 605 -25.98 4.56 13.41
N SER A 606 -25.97 4.98 12.13
CA SER A 606 -26.62 4.25 11.03
C SER A 606 -25.86 2.98 10.64
N LEU A 607 -24.52 2.96 10.82
CA LEU A 607 -23.65 1.83 10.48
C LEU A 607 -23.49 0.83 11.64
N LYS A 608 -23.95 1.17 12.84
CA LYS A 608 -23.81 0.30 14.01
C LYS A 608 -24.58 -0.99 13.81
N ARG A 609 -23.89 -2.12 13.87
CA ARG A 609 -24.41 -3.48 13.62
C ARG A 609 -24.45 -4.30 14.88
#